data_a2aefc29ae984d3576be7b5eca7b9a14
#
_entry.id   a2aefc29ae984d3576be7b5eca7b9a14
#
_cell.length_a   1.000
_cell.length_b   1.000
_cell.length_c   1.000
_cell.angle_alpha   90.00
_cell.angle_beta   90.00
_cell.angle_gamma   90.00
#
_symmetry.space_group_name_H-M   'P 1'
#
loop_
_entity.id
_entity.type
_entity.pdbx_description
1 polymer ?
#
loop_
_entity_poly.entity_id
_entity_poly.type
_entity_poly.pdbx_seq_one_letter_code
_entity_poly.pdbx_strand_id
1 'polypeptide(L)'
;MTASPILMTSKHLLLVDDDRLVLSTLSVGLEQAGYQVGVAESAEEAEAQLAGGLRPDLAILDMRMPGRDGLFLAERLRELDHIPFMVLSAYSDSQMVAHATRHGALGYAIKPLDTAQLLPTIEAALARANELCELRQTREQLQQALQGDRSINIATGILMVEFRLGRQQAFQLLRDTARAKQRKLSDLASETIAAREALNLSAMPNPAER
;
A
#
# COMPACT_ATOMS: atom_id res chain seq x y z
N MET A 1 3.95 -34.34 -21.30
CA MET A 1 3.93 -33.52 -20.06
C MET A 1 3.50 -32.14 -20.47
N THR A 2 2.21 -31.88 -20.39
CA THR A 2 1.59 -30.59 -20.75
C THR A 2 1.72 -29.67 -19.54
N ALA A 3 2.56 -28.66 -19.67
CA ALA A 3 2.64 -27.57 -18.69
C ALA A 3 1.27 -26.88 -18.67
N SER A 4 0.61 -26.91 -17.53
CA SER A 4 -0.58 -26.09 -17.31
C SER A 4 -0.22 -24.62 -17.53
N PRO A 5 -1.03 -23.85 -18.27
CA PRO A 5 -0.81 -22.42 -18.38
C PRO A 5 -1.03 -21.83 -16.98
N ILE A 6 0.03 -21.27 -16.40
CA ILE A 6 -0.07 -20.38 -15.27
C ILE A 6 -1.00 -19.25 -15.79
N LEU A 7 -2.16 -19.12 -15.20
CA LEU A 7 -3.05 -17.95 -15.39
C LEU A 7 -2.26 -16.72 -14.94
N MET A 8 -1.50 -16.15 -15.86
CA MET A 8 -0.89 -14.84 -15.69
C MET A 8 -2.06 -13.86 -15.59
N THR A 9 -2.41 -13.43 -14.41
CA THR A 9 -3.35 -12.31 -14.25
C THR A 9 -2.78 -11.14 -15.03
N SER A 10 -3.50 -10.74 -16.10
CA SER A 10 -3.09 -9.62 -16.94
C SER A 10 -2.94 -8.39 -16.05
N LYS A 11 -1.76 -7.78 -16.04
CA LYS A 11 -1.50 -6.58 -15.25
C LYS A 11 -2.27 -5.40 -15.81
N HIS A 12 -2.83 -4.59 -14.92
CA HIS A 12 -3.62 -3.43 -15.28
C HIS A 12 -2.77 -2.16 -15.19
N LEU A 13 -2.68 -1.44 -16.29
CA LEU A 13 -1.96 -0.16 -16.40
C LEU A 13 -2.96 0.98 -16.52
N LEU A 14 -2.65 2.13 -15.94
CA LEU A 14 -3.36 3.38 -16.17
C LEU A 14 -2.41 4.34 -16.90
N LEU A 15 -2.74 4.70 -18.14
CA LEU A 15 -1.99 5.65 -18.95
C LEU A 15 -2.68 7.01 -18.90
N VAL A 16 -1.95 8.05 -18.48
CA VAL A 16 -2.47 9.42 -18.34
C VAL A 16 -1.63 10.38 -19.16
N ASP A 17 -2.23 10.99 -20.17
CA ASP A 17 -1.57 11.90 -21.10
C ASP A 17 -2.63 12.79 -21.77
N ASP A 18 -2.37 14.06 -22.00
CA ASP A 18 -3.33 14.93 -22.70
C ASP A 18 -3.27 14.78 -24.23
N ASP A 19 -2.23 14.13 -24.74
CA ASP A 19 -2.12 13.82 -26.17
C ASP A 19 -2.83 12.51 -26.51
N ARG A 20 -4.00 12.63 -27.14
CA ARG A 20 -4.82 11.49 -27.59
C ARG A 20 -4.09 10.55 -28.55
N LEU A 21 -3.15 11.07 -29.32
CA LEU A 21 -2.38 10.24 -30.24
C LEU A 21 -1.39 9.36 -29.47
N VAL A 22 -0.77 9.89 -28.43
CA VAL A 22 0.09 9.13 -27.51
C VAL A 22 -0.74 8.05 -26.80
N LEU A 23 -1.89 8.42 -26.23
CA LEU A 23 -2.79 7.49 -25.57
C LEU A 23 -3.21 6.34 -26.49
N SER A 24 -3.71 6.66 -27.70
CA SER A 24 -4.17 5.63 -28.64
C SER A 24 -3.05 4.72 -29.13
N THR A 25 -1.86 5.27 -29.38
CA THR A 25 -0.74 4.48 -29.90
C THR A 25 -0.17 3.56 -28.83
N LEU A 26 0.06 4.09 -27.62
CA LEU A 26 0.64 3.30 -26.52
C LEU A 26 -0.36 2.29 -25.96
N SER A 27 -1.64 2.64 -25.83
CA SER A 27 -2.65 1.68 -25.31
C SER A 27 -2.75 0.45 -26.19
N VAL A 28 -2.89 0.63 -27.52
CA VAL A 28 -2.94 -0.50 -28.46
C VAL A 28 -1.70 -1.37 -28.37
N GLY A 29 -0.52 -0.77 -28.33
CA GLY A 29 0.73 -1.52 -28.23
C GLY A 29 0.89 -2.27 -26.91
N LEU A 30 0.46 -1.68 -25.79
CA LEU A 30 0.50 -2.32 -24.48
C LEU A 30 -0.55 -3.44 -24.36
N GLU A 31 -1.75 -3.26 -24.94
CA GLU A 31 -2.75 -4.32 -25.01
C GLU A 31 -2.25 -5.51 -25.84
N GLN A 32 -1.59 -5.27 -26.97
CA GLN A 32 -0.92 -6.31 -27.77
C GLN A 32 0.19 -7.03 -26.99
N ALA A 33 0.85 -6.36 -26.08
CA ALA A 33 1.82 -6.95 -25.17
C ALA A 33 1.18 -7.72 -23.99
N GLY A 34 -0.16 -7.74 -23.87
CA GLY A 34 -0.90 -8.54 -22.89
C GLY A 34 -1.31 -7.80 -21.62
N TYR A 35 -1.16 -6.48 -21.58
CA TYR A 35 -1.66 -5.66 -20.47
C TYR A 35 -3.14 -5.29 -20.64
N GLN A 36 -3.82 -5.03 -19.54
CA GLN A 36 -5.09 -4.29 -19.57
C GLN A 36 -4.77 -2.81 -19.38
N VAL A 37 -5.30 -1.94 -20.24
CA VAL A 37 -4.93 -0.52 -20.23
C VAL A 37 -6.17 0.35 -20.04
N GLY A 38 -6.20 1.07 -18.91
CA GLY A 38 -7.08 2.22 -18.73
C GLY A 38 -6.39 3.46 -19.25
N VAL A 39 -7.15 4.38 -19.87
CA VAL A 39 -6.62 5.66 -20.36
C VAL A 39 -7.36 6.82 -19.73
N ALA A 40 -6.66 7.92 -19.48
CA ALA A 40 -7.22 9.18 -19.02
C ALA A 40 -6.54 10.35 -19.73
N GLU A 41 -7.33 11.33 -20.19
CA GLU A 41 -6.82 12.50 -20.92
C GLU A 41 -6.41 13.65 -19.99
N SER A 42 -6.63 13.49 -18.69
CA SER A 42 -6.28 14.49 -17.66
C SER A 42 -6.12 13.87 -16.29
N ALA A 43 -5.53 14.61 -15.35
CA ALA A 43 -5.44 14.21 -13.96
C ALA A 43 -6.83 14.04 -13.32
N GLU A 44 -7.78 14.91 -13.65
CA GLU A 44 -9.15 14.86 -13.15
C GLU A 44 -9.89 13.60 -13.60
N GLU A 45 -9.70 13.19 -14.85
CA GLU A 45 -10.29 11.95 -15.37
C GLU A 45 -9.69 10.73 -14.69
N ALA A 46 -8.35 10.69 -14.54
CA ALA A 46 -7.68 9.64 -13.80
C ALA A 46 -8.19 9.55 -12.35
N GLU A 47 -8.35 10.68 -11.67
CA GLU A 47 -8.94 10.75 -10.33
C GLU A 47 -10.37 10.20 -10.27
N ALA A 48 -11.20 10.51 -11.25
CA ALA A 48 -12.57 10.02 -11.33
C ALA A 48 -12.60 8.48 -11.51
N GLN A 49 -11.73 7.93 -12.35
CA GLN A 49 -11.59 6.49 -12.55
C GLN A 49 -11.13 5.78 -11.26
N LEU A 50 -10.15 6.34 -10.55
CA LEU A 50 -9.67 5.81 -9.28
C LEU A 50 -10.77 5.87 -8.19
N ALA A 51 -11.52 6.96 -8.13
CA ALA A 51 -12.67 7.09 -7.23
C ALA A 51 -13.79 6.10 -7.58
N GLY A 52 -13.94 5.75 -8.87
CA GLY A 52 -14.85 4.71 -9.37
C GLY A 52 -14.40 3.28 -9.06
N GLY A 53 -13.25 3.10 -8.40
CA GLY A 53 -12.77 1.79 -7.98
C GLY A 53 -11.67 1.19 -8.86
N LEU A 54 -11.19 1.90 -9.88
CA LEU A 54 -10.03 1.45 -10.66
C LEU A 54 -8.80 1.30 -9.74
N ARG A 55 -8.10 0.17 -9.83
CA ARG A 55 -6.87 -0.10 -9.08
C ARG A 55 -5.83 -0.68 -10.03
N PRO A 56 -5.07 0.17 -10.74
CA PRO A 56 -4.03 -0.28 -11.63
C PRO A 56 -2.81 -0.82 -10.84
N ASP A 57 -2.11 -1.79 -11.44
CA ASP A 57 -0.83 -2.28 -10.92
C ASP A 57 0.30 -1.26 -11.10
N LEU A 58 0.18 -0.37 -12.10
CA LEU A 58 1.12 0.72 -12.37
C LEU A 58 0.39 1.85 -13.13
N ALA A 59 0.61 3.09 -12.71
CA ALA A 59 0.22 4.27 -13.47
C ALA A 59 1.42 4.83 -14.27
N ILE A 60 1.15 5.27 -15.50
CA ILE A 60 2.13 5.88 -16.41
C ILE A 60 1.63 7.29 -16.69
N LEU A 61 2.36 8.29 -16.19
CA LEU A 61 1.90 9.66 -16.13
C LEU A 61 2.71 10.58 -17.04
N ASP A 62 2.04 11.34 -17.91
CA ASP A 62 2.69 12.53 -18.45
C ASP A 62 2.81 13.59 -17.36
N MET A 63 3.96 14.23 -17.30
CA MET A 63 4.23 15.29 -16.34
C MET A 63 3.64 16.63 -16.75
N ARG A 64 3.43 16.87 -18.06
CA ARG A 64 2.96 18.13 -18.60
C ARG A 64 1.56 18.00 -19.17
N MET A 65 0.57 18.21 -18.34
CA MET A 65 -0.82 18.26 -18.76
C MET A 65 -1.45 19.62 -18.43
N PRO A 66 -2.41 20.11 -19.23
CA PRO A 66 -3.20 21.27 -18.89
C PRO A 66 -3.97 21.08 -17.59
N GLY A 67 -4.10 22.14 -16.79
CA GLY A 67 -4.83 22.09 -15.52
C GLY A 67 -3.97 21.57 -14.38
N ARG A 68 -4.34 20.43 -13.80
CA ARG A 68 -3.54 19.75 -12.79
C ARG A 68 -2.47 18.91 -13.46
N ASP A 69 -1.22 19.18 -13.12
CA ASP A 69 -0.08 18.49 -13.71
C ASP A 69 0.08 17.04 -13.22
N GLY A 70 0.94 16.30 -13.90
CA GLY A 70 1.24 14.91 -13.52
C GLY A 70 1.85 14.77 -12.13
N LEU A 71 2.50 15.82 -11.60
CA LEU A 71 3.07 15.80 -10.25
C LEU A 71 1.98 15.75 -9.18
N PHE A 72 0.92 16.54 -9.35
CA PHE A 72 -0.24 16.50 -8.45
C PHE A 72 -0.87 15.10 -8.39
N LEU A 73 -1.04 14.46 -9.55
CA LEU A 73 -1.57 13.10 -9.62
C LEU A 73 -0.60 12.09 -8.99
N ALA A 74 0.70 12.26 -9.20
CA ALA A 74 1.74 11.42 -8.60
C ALA A 74 1.73 11.45 -7.07
N GLU A 75 1.56 12.64 -6.46
CA GLU A 75 1.43 12.80 -5.02
C GLU A 75 0.19 12.06 -4.48
N ARG A 76 -0.95 12.21 -5.14
CA ARG A 76 -2.17 11.51 -4.77
C ARG A 76 -2.03 10.00 -4.86
N LEU A 77 -1.51 9.46 -5.97
CA LEU A 77 -1.30 8.03 -6.17
C LEU A 77 -0.42 7.44 -5.06
N ARG A 78 0.61 8.18 -4.66
CA ARG A 78 1.53 7.76 -3.61
C ARG A 78 0.89 7.79 -2.22
N GLU A 79 0.24 8.90 -1.86
CA GLU A 79 -0.15 9.18 -0.48
C GLU A 79 -1.52 8.61 -0.11
N LEU A 80 -2.46 8.64 -1.05
CA LEU A 80 -3.84 8.21 -0.80
C LEU A 80 -4.14 6.82 -1.37
N ASP A 81 -3.78 6.60 -2.62
CA ASP A 81 -4.16 5.37 -3.32
C ASP A 81 -3.11 4.26 -3.20
N HIS A 82 -1.87 4.60 -2.83
CA HIS A 82 -0.72 3.69 -2.73
C HIS A 82 -0.44 2.91 -4.03
N ILE A 83 -0.74 3.53 -5.17
CA ILE A 83 -0.55 2.98 -6.50
C ILE A 83 0.84 3.36 -6.99
N PRO A 84 1.66 2.39 -7.44
CA PRO A 84 2.96 2.66 -8.02
C PRO A 84 2.81 3.40 -9.34
N PHE A 85 3.76 4.29 -9.64
CA PHE A 85 3.74 5.05 -10.89
C PHE A 85 5.12 5.22 -11.50
N MET A 86 5.14 5.44 -12.79
CA MET A 86 6.27 5.91 -13.57
C MET A 86 5.88 7.14 -14.40
N VAL A 87 6.87 7.81 -14.95
CA VAL A 87 6.69 9.11 -15.60
C VAL A 87 7.09 9.05 -17.07
N LEU A 88 6.27 9.67 -17.92
CA LEU A 88 6.63 10.07 -19.27
C LEU A 88 7.05 11.56 -19.24
N SER A 89 8.17 11.88 -19.88
CA SER A 89 8.72 13.24 -19.86
C SER A 89 9.29 13.63 -21.23
N ALA A 90 9.18 14.89 -21.58
CA ALA A 90 9.90 15.41 -22.73
C ALA A 90 11.40 15.54 -22.40
N TYR A 91 12.25 15.46 -23.42
CA TYR A 91 13.72 15.43 -23.31
C TYR A 91 14.34 16.60 -22.50
N SER A 92 13.62 17.73 -22.38
CA SER A 92 14.10 18.95 -21.70
C SER A 92 13.83 18.99 -20.19
N ASP A 93 13.21 17.97 -19.59
CA ASP A 93 12.64 18.04 -18.24
C ASP A 93 13.46 17.33 -17.15
N SER A 94 14.79 17.39 -17.19
CA SER A 94 15.65 16.76 -16.19
C SER A 94 15.31 17.14 -14.73
N GLN A 95 14.86 18.36 -14.51
CA GLN A 95 14.40 18.81 -13.18
C GLN A 95 13.08 18.14 -12.75
N MET A 96 12.14 17.98 -13.69
CA MET A 96 10.87 17.27 -13.46
C MET A 96 11.10 15.80 -13.16
N VAL A 97 11.99 15.12 -13.92
CA VAL A 97 12.36 13.73 -13.67
C VAL A 97 12.98 13.57 -12.27
N ALA A 98 13.91 14.46 -11.90
CA ALA A 98 14.50 14.45 -10.56
C ALA A 98 13.46 14.73 -9.46
N HIS A 99 12.45 15.54 -9.75
CA HIS A 99 11.34 15.81 -8.84
C HIS A 99 10.44 14.59 -8.69
N ALA A 100 10.00 13.98 -9.79
CA ALA A 100 9.19 12.78 -9.79
C ALA A 100 9.88 11.59 -9.07
N THR A 101 11.19 11.44 -9.24
CA THR A 101 11.98 10.44 -8.53
C THR A 101 11.95 10.65 -7.01
N ARG A 102 12.08 11.90 -6.56
CA ARG A 102 11.94 12.24 -5.13
C ARG A 102 10.54 11.96 -4.59
N HIS A 103 9.52 12.07 -5.42
CA HIS A 103 8.14 11.73 -5.10
C HIS A 103 7.81 10.25 -5.26
N GLY A 104 8.81 9.39 -5.56
CA GLY A 104 8.66 7.94 -5.54
C GLY A 104 8.30 7.30 -6.86
N ALA A 105 8.53 7.99 -7.99
CA ALA A 105 8.42 7.37 -9.31
C ALA A 105 9.35 6.15 -9.42
N LEU A 106 8.82 5.02 -9.89
CA LEU A 106 9.56 3.76 -10.01
C LEU A 106 10.35 3.66 -11.32
N GLY A 107 10.09 4.55 -12.27
CA GLY A 107 10.78 4.65 -13.53
C GLY A 107 10.44 5.94 -14.27
N TYR A 108 11.14 6.20 -15.35
CA TYR A 108 10.80 7.27 -16.27
C TYR A 108 11.12 6.84 -17.70
N ALA A 109 10.42 7.41 -18.67
CA ALA A 109 10.71 7.26 -20.07
C ALA A 109 10.63 8.62 -20.78
N ILE A 110 11.39 8.80 -21.85
CA ILE A 110 11.52 10.08 -22.56
C ILE A 110 10.75 10.00 -23.87
N LYS A 111 9.86 10.97 -24.11
CA LYS A 111 9.15 11.16 -25.37
C LYS A 111 10.07 11.80 -26.43
N PRO A 112 9.97 11.44 -27.73
CA PRO A 112 9.06 10.45 -28.31
C PRO A 112 9.55 9.02 -28.08
N LEU A 113 8.66 8.09 -27.81
CA LEU A 113 8.96 6.67 -27.62
C LEU A 113 7.86 5.79 -28.21
N ASP A 114 8.21 4.59 -28.56
CA ASP A 114 7.28 3.54 -28.94
C ASP A 114 7.04 2.54 -27.79
N THR A 115 6.07 1.65 -27.98
CA THR A 115 5.74 0.64 -26.98
C THR A 115 6.91 -0.30 -26.70
N ALA A 116 7.70 -0.69 -27.71
CA ALA A 116 8.83 -1.60 -27.54
C ALA A 116 9.92 -1.00 -26.63
N GLN A 117 10.12 0.31 -26.71
CA GLN A 117 11.04 1.03 -25.82
C GLN A 117 10.50 1.20 -24.40
N LEU A 118 9.16 1.27 -24.25
CA LEU A 118 8.52 1.47 -22.96
C LEU A 118 8.41 0.17 -22.14
N LEU A 119 8.20 -0.97 -22.79
CA LEU A 119 7.98 -2.26 -22.15
C LEU A 119 9.05 -2.64 -21.11
N PRO A 120 10.36 -2.56 -21.38
CA PRO A 120 11.37 -2.91 -20.37
C PRO A 120 11.31 -2.04 -19.12
N THR A 121 10.93 -0.76 -19.28
CA THR A 121 10.79 0.17 -18.15
C THR A 121 9.54 -0.15 -17.32
N ILE A 122 8.45 -0.52 -17.98
CA ILE A 122 7.21 -0.97 -17.30
C ILE A 122 7.50 -2.25 -16.49
N GLU A 123 8.15 -3.24 -17.10
CA GLU A 123 8.50 -4.49 -16.42
C GLU A 123 9.39 -4.25 -15.20
N ALA A 124 10.41 -3.40 -15.33
CA ALA A 124 11.26 -3.03 -14.22
C ALA A 124 10.50 -2.28 -13.10
N ALA A 125 9.58 -1.37 -13.47
CA ALA A 125 8.75 -0.65 -12.53
C ALA A 125 7.77 -1.58 -11.78
N LEU A 126 7.14 -2.51 -12.49
CA LEU A 126 6.25 -3.52 -11.90
C LEU A 126 7.00 -4.47 -10.96
N ALA A 127 8.19 -4.93 -11.35
CA ALA A 127 9.03 -5.76 -10.48
C ALA A 127 9.37 -5.04 -9.18
N ARG A 128 9.77 -3.77 -9.27
CA ARG A 128 10.09 -2.93 -8.12
C ARG A 128 8.86 -2.63 -7.25
N ALA A 129 7.70 -2.44 -7.86
CA ALA A 129 6.43 -2.27 -7.16
C ALA A 129 6.08 -3.50 -6.31
N ASN A 130 6.24 -4.70 -6.87
CA ASN A 130 6.01 -5.95 -6.16
C ASN A 130 6.98 -6.11 -4.97
N GLU A 131 8.27 -5.86 -5.17
CA GLU A 131 9.28 -5.91 -4.09
C GLU A 131 8.92 -4.96 -2.93
N LEU A 132 8.53 -3.73 -3.24
CA LEU A 132 8.11 -2.75 -2.23
C LEU A 132 6.83 -3.19 -1.50
N CYS A 133 5.89 -3.81 -2.20
CA CYS A 133 4.66 -4.35 -1.61
C CYS A 133 4.98 -5.49 -0.62
N GLU A 134 5.82 -6.45 -1.02
CA GLU A 134 6.27 -7.56 -0.17
C GLU A 134 7.00 -7.06 1.08
N LEU A 135 7.88 -6.09 0.93
CA LEU A 135 8.59 -5.47 2.06
C LEU A 135 7.63 -4.78 3.04
N ARG A 136 6.62 -4.07 2.53
CA ARG A 136 5.59 -3.44 3.38
C ARG A 136 4.79 -4.48 4.14
N GLN A 137 4.31 -5.52 3.46
CA GLN A 137 3.56 -6.62 4.08
C GLN A 137 4.37 -7.33 5.15
N THR A 138 5.62 -7.65 4.86
CA THR A 138 6.53 -8.27 5.83
C THR A 138 6.75 -7.39 7.05
N ARG A 139 6.95 -6.09 6.85
CA ARG A 139 7.10 -5.11 7.94
C ARG A 139 5.83 -5.05 8.80
N GLU A 140 4.66 -4.99 8.19
CA GLU A 140 3.39 -4.95 8.91
C GLU A 140 3.16 -6.23 9.72
N GLN A 141 3.44 -7.40 9.14
CA GLN A 141 3.35 -8.68 9.85
C GLN A 141 4.31 -8.74 11.05
N LEU A 142 5.55 -8.28 10.89
CA LEU A 142 6.51 -8.22 11.99
C LEU A 142 6.07 -7.25 13.08
N GLN A 143 5.55 -6.08 12.71
CA GLN A 143 5.02 -5.12 13.68
C GLN A 143 3.83 -5.67 14.45
N GLN A 144 2.90 -6.35 13.77
CA GLN A 144 1.76 -6.99 14.41
C GLN A 144 2.19 -8.12 15.36
N ALA A 145 3.18 -8.94 14.97
CA ALA A 145 3.73 -9.99 15.84
C ALA A 145 4.35 -9.40 17.11
N LEU A 146 5.19 -8.36 16.96
CA LEU A 146 5.82 -7.68 18.10
C LEU A 146 4.81 -7.01 19.04
N GLN A 147 3.76 -6.41 18.48
CA GLN A 147 2.67 -5.83 19.27
C GLN A 147 1.89 -6.91 20.01
N GLY A 148 1.61 -8.04 19.36
CA GLY A 148 0.97 -9.19 19.98
C GLY A 148 1.75 -9.73 21.17
N ASP A 149 3.05 -9.92 21.02
CA ASP A 149 3.93 -10.39 22.10
C ASP A 149 3.99 -9.40 23.27
N ARG A 150 4.04 -8.10 22.98
CA ARG A 150 4.01 -7.05 23.98
C ARG A 150 2.70 -7.07 24.77
N SER A 151 1.56 -7.16 24.10
CA SER A 151 0.24 -7.24 24.74
C SER A 151 0.12 -8.46 25.63
N ILE A 152 0.57 -9.63 25.18
CA ILE A 152 0.58 -10.87 25.95
C ILE A 152 1.42 -10.73 27.21
N ASN A 153 2.60 -10.11 27.14
CA ASN A 153 3.45 -9.88 28.30
C ASN A 153 2.81 -8.93 29.32
N ILE A 154 2.21 -7.83 28.85
CA ILE A 154 1.49 -6.87 29.72
C ILE A 154 0.29 -7.53 30.39
N ALA A 155 -0.56 -8.22 29.62
CA ALA A 155 -1.73 -8.92 30.16
C ALA A 155 -1.32 -10.00 31.18
N THR A 156 -0.24 -10.73 30.91
CA THR A 156 0.34 -11.69 31.86
C THR A 156 0.73 -10.98 33.16
N GLY A 157 1.38 -9.82 33.06
CA GLY A 157 1.73 -9.01 34.24
C GLY A 157 0.52 -8.54 35.05
N ILE A 158 -0.55 -8.12 34.36
CA ILE A 158 -1.82 -7.75 35.01
C ILE A 158 -2.40 -8.93 35.77
N LEU A 159 -2.48 -10.10 35.15
CA LEU A 159 -3.01 -11.32 35.80
C LEU A 159 -2.15 -11.79 36.97
N MET A 160 -0.81 -11.62 36.89
CA MET A 160 0.09 -11.91 38.01
C MET A 160 -0.28 -11.10 39.25
N VAL A 161 -0.53 -9.80 39.07
CA VAL A 161 -0.89 -8.91 40.16
C VAL A 161 -2.31 -9.19 40.69
N GLU A 162 -3.26 -9.33 39.78
CA GLU A 162 -4.68 -9.46 40.11
C GLU A 162 -4.99 -10.77 40.82
N PHE A 163 -4.41 -11.89 40.35
CA PHE A 163 -4.66 -13.22 40.91
C PHE A 163 -3.52 -13.73 41.81
N ARG A 164 -2.48 -12.92 42.05
CA ARG A 164 -1.30 -13.30 42.83
C ARG A 164 -0.61 -14.59 42.30
N LEU A 165 -0.52 -14.71 40.99
CA LEU A 165 0.02 -15.88 40.30
C LEU A 165 1.48 -15.64 39.91
N GLY A 166 2.23 -16.74 39.81
CA GLY A 166 3.53 -16.72 39.11
C GLY A 166 3.36 -16.53 37.59
N ARG A 167 4.42 -16.04 36.91
CA ARG A 167 4.38 -15.72 35.47
C ARG A 167 3.87 -16.87 34.60
N GLN A 168 4.34 -18.10 34.86
CA GLN A 168 3.92 -19.27 34.10
C GLN A 168 2.43 -19.58 34.28
N GLN A 169 1.93 -19.47 35.52
CA GLN A 169 0.53 -19.71 35.83
C GLN A 169 -0.38 -18.64 35.21
N ALA A 170 0.02 -17.37 35.27
CA ALA A 170 -0.72 -16.26 34.66
C ALA A 170 -0.78 -16.39 33.13
N PHE A 171 0.32 -16.72 32.48
CA PHE A 171 0.35 -16.99 31.05
C PHE A 171 -0.51 -18.20 30.67
N GLN A 172 -0.44 -19.29 31.44
CA GLN A 172 -1.27 -20.47 31.23
C GLN A 172 -2.76 -20.13 31.33
N LEU A 173 -3.16 -19.37 32.35
CA LEU A 173 -4.54 -18.89 32.54
C LEU A 173 -5.02 -18.09 31.32
N LEU A 174 -4.20 -17.14 30.84
CA LEU A 174 -4.52 -16.33 29.65
C LEU A 174 -4.71 -17.24 28.41
N ARG A 175 -3.83 -18.20 28.21
CA ARG A 175 -3.87 -19.12 27.08
C ARG A 175 -5.09 -20.05 27.11
N ASP A 176 -5.40 -20.64 28.26
CA ASP A 176 -6.52 -21.55 28.40
C ASP A 176 -7.86 -20.81 28.27
N THR A 177 -7.92 -19.58 28.75
CA THR A 177 -9.09 -18.70 28.55
C THR A 177 -9.28 -18.36 27.06
N ALA A 178 -8.20 -18.04 26.33
CA ALA A 178 -8.26 -17.76 24.90
C ALA A 178 -8.76 -18.99 24.11
N ARG A 179 -8.27 -20.18 24.46
CA ARG A 179 -8.73 -21.45 23.86
C ARG A 179 -10.19 -21.73 24.14
N ALA A 180 -10.63 -21.57 25.38
CA ALA A 180 -12.02 -21.80 25.77
C ALA A 180 -12.98 -20.84 25.05
N LYS A 181 -12.55 -19.62 24.78
CA LYS A 181 -13.33 -18.59 24.04
C LYS A 181 -13.12 -18.65 22.52
N GLN A 182 -12.29 -19.57 21.99
CA GLN A 182 -11.92 -19.69 20.58
C GLN A 182 -11.41 -18.37 19.97
N ARG A 183 -10.59 -17.64 20.72
CA ARG A 183 -10.03 -16.34 20.33
C ARG A 183 -8.51 -16.40 20.24
N LYS A 184 -7.92 -15.48 19.45
CA LYS A 184 -6.47 -15.31 19.44
C LYS A 184 -5.98 -14.84 20.80
N LEU A 185 -4.82 -15.34 21.22
CA LEU A 185 -4.21 -14.96 22.50
C LEU A 185 -3.90 -13.47 22.59
N SER A 186 -3.44 -12.86 21.49
CA SER A 186 -3.19 -11.42 21.36
C SER A 186 -4.44 -10.57 21.57
N ASP A 187 -5.60 -11.03 21.05
CA ASP A 187 -6.87 -10.28 21.14
C ASP A 187 -7.39 -10.29 22.57
N LEU A 188 -7.32 -11.46 23.24
CA LEU A 188 -7.69 -11.56 24.65
C LEU A 188 -6.74 -10.75 25.54
N ALA A 189 -5.45 -10.73 25.22
CA ALA A 189 -4.48 -9.92 25.94
C ALA A 189 -4.79 -8.42 25.82
N SER A 190 -5.11 -7.94 24.61
CA SER A 190 -5.48 -6.55 24.38
C SER A 190 -6.77 -6.15 25.13
N GLU A 191 -7.76 -7.03 25.14
CA GLU A 191 -9.01 -6.83 25.92
C GLU A 191 -8.73 -6.76 27.42
N THR A 192 -7.86 -7.62 27.93
CA THR A 192 -7.48 -7.62 29.36
C THR A 192 -6.81 -6.30 29.75
N ILE A 193 -5.94 -5.76 28.88
CA ILE A 193 -5.29 -4.47 29.07
C ILE A 193 -6.34 -3.35 29.08
N ALA A 194 -7.20 -3.30 28.06
CA ALA A 194 -8.23 -2.27 27.94
C ALA A 194 -9.20 -2.28 29.12
N ALA A 195 -9.63 -3.45 29.60
CA ALA A 195 -10.48 -3.58 30.78
C ALA A 195 -9.80 -3.03 32.04
N ARG A 196 -8.49 -3.27 32.19
CA ARG A 196 -7.72 -2.74 33.34
C ARG A 196 -7.54 -1.24 33.27
N GLU A 197 -7.27 -0.69 32.09
CA GLU A 197 -7.15 0.74 31.86
C GLU A 197 -8.48 1.46 32.15
N ALA A 198 -9.61 0.92 31.72
CA ALA A 198 -10.94 1.47 32.00
C ALA A 198 -11.25 1.54 33.52
N LEU A 199 -10.86 0.50 34.27
CA LEU A 199 -11.01 0.49 35.74
C LEU A 199 -10.10 1.52 36.40
N ASN A 200 -8.88 1.69 35.92
CA ASN A 200 -7.94 2.69 36.44
C ASN A 200 -8.39 4.13 36.16
N LEU A 201 -8.94 4.40 34.97
CA LEU A 201 -9.51 5.72 34.64
C LEU A 201 -10.70 6.10 35.49
N SER A 202 -11.55 5.12 35.87
CA SER A 202 -12.67 5.36 36.77
C SER A 202 -12.26 5.58 38.24
N ALA A 203 -11.04 5.18 38.60
CA ALA A 203 -10.48 5.34 39.96
C ALA A 203 -9.62 6.61 40.13
N MET A 204 -9.33 7.35 39.04
CA MET A 204 -8.57 8.61 39.10
C MET A 204 -9.48 9.77 39.53
N PRO A 205 -9.08 10.60 40.51
CA PRO A 205 -9.84 11.81 40.86
C PRO A 205 -9.84 12.77 39.67
N ASN A 206 -10.99 13.39 39.40
CA ASN A 206 -11.19 14.35 38.32
C ASN A 206 -10.16 15.50 38.43
N PRO A 207 -9.32 15.77 37.42
CA PRO A 207 -8.32 16.85 37.47
C PRO A 207 -8.95 18.26 37.57
N ALA A 208 -10.27 18.39 37.45
CA ALA A 208 -11.00 19.67 37.58
C ALA A 208 -11.36 20.05 39.04
N GLU A 209 -10.97 19.23 40.03
CA GLU A 209 -11.22 19.52 41.45
C GLU A 209 -9.96 19.98 42.23
N ARG A 210 -8.95 20.49 41.55
CA ARG A 210 -7.79 21.16 42.17
C ARG A 210 -7.73 22.62 41.85
#